data_a0d986d3f6631b85bb5a7bd2cd7623a0
#
_entry.id   a0d986d3f6631b85bb5a7bd2cd7623a0
#
_cell.length_a   1.000
_cell.length_b   1.000
_cell.length_c   1.000
_cell.angle_alpha   90.00
_cell.angle_beta   90.00
_cell.angle_gamma   90.00
#
_symmetry.space_group_name_H-M   'P 1'
#
loop_
_entity.id
_entity.type
_entity.pdbx_description
1 polymer ?
#
loop_
_entity_poly.entity_id
_entity_poly.type
_entity_poly.pdbx_seq_one_letter_code
_entity_poly.pdbx_strand_id
1 'polypeptide(L)'
;MTYKAAVFDLDGTLINSLSDLTDSGNEVLEKYGRPKETEDAFRYFVGNGSKKLIERILPDLDNDGIEKALAEYKEIYAKRLLNKTKPYDGIAEMLEELKKRGIKIGVCTNKHMSAAEKILGKLFSEGTFDAYVGGRQGVPHKPDPANVFYVLEKLGVKPEETVYLGDTSVDMETAHNTGALAVGVTWGFRSEKELIESGAEILISHPMELFEKVRF
;
A
#
# COMPACT_ATOMS: atom_id res chain seq x y z
N MET A 1 -26.14 0.34 -4.78
CA MET A 1 -25.54 1.27 -3.81
C MET A 1 -24.66 2.25 -4.56
N THR A 2 -24.51 3.46 -4.06
CA THR A 2 -23.61 4.48 -4.63
C THR A 2 -22.52 4.73 -3.60
N TYR A 3 -21.26 4.52 -3.98
CA TYR A 3 -20.14 4.71 -3.08
C TYR A 3 -19.79 6.21 -2.97
N LYS A 4 -19.31 6.62 -1.80
CA LYS A 4 -18.97 8.01 -1.46
C LYS A 4 -17.50 8.24 -1.21
N ALA A 5 -16.74 7.16 -1.01
CA ALA A 5 -15.31 7.21 -0.77
C ALA A 5 -14.56 6.09 -1.49
N ALA A 6 -13.31 6.38 -1.85
CA ALA A 6 -12.32 5.42 -2.30
C ALA A 6 -11.11 5.49 -1.35
N VAL A 7 -10.76 4.37 -0.72
CA VAL A 7 -9.57 4.23 0.13
C VAL A 7 -8.57 3.32 -0.58
N PHE A 8 -7.34 3.76 -0.65
CA PHE A 8 -6.27 3.10 -1.41
C PHE A 8 -5.17 2.59 -0.49
N ASP A 9 -4.59 1.44 -0.81
CA ASP A 9 -3.21 1.18 -0.40
C ASP A 9 -2.26 2.09 -1.19
N LEU A 10 -0.99 2.12 -0.79
CA LEU A 10 0.02 2.99 -1.39
C LEU A 10 0.98 2.19 -2.31
N ASP A 11 1.79 1.31 -1.71
CA ASP A 11 2.86 0.57 -2.42
C ASP A 11 2.26 -0.56 -3.28
N GLY A 12 2.38 -0.50 -4.59
CA GLY A 12 1.77 -1.46 -5.52
C GLY A 12 0.38 -1.05 -6.01
N THR A 13 -0.25 -0.08 -5.37
CA THR A 13 -1.59 0.40 -5.74
C THR A 13 -1.54 1.80 -6.35
N LEU A 14 -1.16 2.82 -5.60
CA LEU A 14 -1.00 4.19 -6.11
C LEU A 14 0.38 4.42 -6.74
N ILE A 15 1.41 3.79 -6.20
CA ILE A 15 2.80 4.00 -6.61
C ILE A 15 3.52 2.68 -6.87
N ASN A 16 4.42 2.69 -7.85
CA ASN A 16 5.42 1.65 -8.03
C ASN A 16 6.68 2.01 -7.24
N SER A 17 6.83 1.42 -6.07
CA SER A 17 7.98 1.60 -5.17
C SER A 17 8.91 0.37 -5.13
N LEU A 18 8.63 -0.66 -5.91
CA LEU A 18 9.28 -1.96 -5.80
C LEU A 18 10.80 -1.88 -5.96
N SER A 19 11.28 -1.12 -6.96
CA SER A 19 12.72 -0.98 -7.21
C SER A 19 13.47 -0.33 -6.05
N ASP A 20 12.91 0.73 -5.42
CA ASP A 20 13.55 1.38 -4.27
C ASP A 20 13.53 0.49 -3.03
N LEU A 21 12.47 -0.29 -2.84
CA LEU A 21 12.37 -1.29 -1.76
C LEU A 21 13.39 -2.43 -1.98
N THR A 22 13.50 -2.93 -3.22
CA THR A 22 14.46 -3.97 -3.60
C THR A 22 15.91 -3.51 -3.42
N ASP A 23 16.26 -2.34 -3.94
CA ASP A 23 17.61 -1.80 -3.80
C ASP A 23 17.99 -1.61 -2.33
N SER A 24 17.04 -1.16 -1.50
CA SER A 24 17.27 -0.95 -0.08
C SER A 24 17.43 -2.27 0.69
N GLY A 25 16.59 -3.26 0.38
CA GLY A 25 16.69 -4.60 0.98
C GLY A 25 17.98 -5.31 0.56
N ASN A 26 18.37 -5.17 -0.70
CA ASN A 26 19.63 -5.75 -1.21
C ASN A 26 20.88 -5.11 -0.59
N GLU A 27 20.84 -3.80 -0.26
CA GLU A 27 21.93 -3.17 0.48
C GLU A 27 22.04 -3.73 1.91
N VAL A 28 20.91 -4.04 2.55
CA VAL A 28 20.91 -4.72 3.85
C VAL A 28 21.44 -6.14 3.70
N LEU A 29 20.98 -6.94 2.73
CA LEU A 29 21.49 -8.29 2.47
C LEU A 29 23.01 -8.30 2.30
N GLU A 30 23.56 -7.36 1.51
CA GLU A 30 25.00 -7.22 1.29
C GLU A 30 25.77 -6.94 2.60
N LYS A 31 25.26 -6.06 3.46
CA LYS A 31 25.84 -5.79 4.79
C LYS A 31 25.88 -7.03 5.69
N TYR A 32 24.91 -7.91 5.55
CA TYR A 32 24.81 -9.16 6.32
C TYR A 32 25.48 -10.34 5.62
N GLY A 33 26.26 -10.10 4.52
CA GLY A 33 26.99 -11.13 3.77
C GLY A 33 26.07 -12.11 3.04
N ARG A 34 24.87 -11.68 2.67
CA ARG A 34 23.86 -12.48 1.96
C ARG A 34 23.85 -12.15 0.47
N PRO A 35 23.50 -13.10 -0.40
CA PRO A 35 23.29 -12.82 -1.81
C PRO A 35 22.11 -11.84 -2.00
N LYS A 36 22.17 -11.06 -3.08
CA LYS A 36 21.08 -10.20 -3.49
C LYS A 36 19.91 -11.04 -4.01
N GLU A 37 18.72 -10.54 -3.73
CA GLU A 37 17.46 -11.10 -4.23
C GLU A 37 16.93 -10.30 -5.42
N THR A 38 16.13 -10.95 -6.26
CA THR A 38 15.52 -10.33 -7.44
C THR A 38 14.36 -9.42 -7.06
N GLU A 39 13.99 -8.51 -7.95
CA GLU A 39 12.80 -7.67 -7.79
C GLU A 39 11.51 -8.52 -7.72
N ASP A 40 11.46 -9.62 -8.47
CA ASP A 40 10.34 -10.57 -8.43
C ASP A 40 10.21 -11.25 -7.05
N ALA A 41 11.32 -11.61 -6.39
CA ALA A 41 11.30 -12.11 -5.03
C ALA A 41 10.79 -11.04 -4.05
N PHE A 42 11.24 -9.79 -4.22
CA PHE A 42 10.79 -8.67 -3.38
C PHE A 42 9.29 -8.39 -3.49
N ARG A 43 8.63 -8.69 -4.62
CA ARG A 43 7.16 -8.62 -4.72
C ARG A 43 6.47 -9.38 -3.58
N TYR A 44 7.03 -10.52 -3.15
CA TYR A 44 6.46 -11.36 -2.09
C TYR A 44 6.98 -11.02 -0.68
N PHE A 45 8.08 -10.30 -0.58
CA PHE A 45 8.62 -9.87 0.72
C PHE A 45 7.90 -8.63 1.27
N VAL A 46 7.38 -7.77 0.39
CA VAL A 46 6.71 -6.50 0.73
C VAL A 46 5.20 -6.67 0.98
N GLY A 47 4.54 -5.63 1.53
CA GLY A 47 3.09 -5.57 1.76
C GLY A 47 2.70 -5.64 3.25
N ASN A 48 3.47 -6.33 4.09
CA ASN A 48 3.19 -6.50 5.53
C ASN A 48 4.02 -5.58 6.46
N GLY A 49 4.57 -4.51 5.91
CA GLY A 49 5.44 -3.58 6.63
C GLY A 49 6.92 -4.00 6.66
N SER A 50 7.79 -3.05 7.01
CA SER A 50 9.25 -3.21 6.90
C SER A 50 9.84 -4.27 7.84
N LYS A 51 9.24 -4.51 9.02
CA LYS A 51 9.71 -5.56 9.92
C LYS A 51 9.55 -6.94 9.28
N LYS A 52 8.37 -7.21 8.70
CA LYS A 52 8.12 -8.48 7.98
C LYS A 52 9.02 -8.64 6.76
N LEU A 53 9.33 -7.57 6.04
CA LEU A 53 10.32 -7.61 4.98
C LEU A 53 11.68 -8.10 5.50
N ILE A 54 12.19 -7.53 6.59
CA ILE A 54 13.48 -7.91 7.18
C ILE A 54 13.46 -9.36 7.68
N GLU A 55 12.40 -9.80 8.36
CA GLU A 55 12.22 -11.19 8.79
C GLU A 55 12.28 -12.18 7.61
N ARG A 56 11.75 -11.78 6.45
CA ARG A 56 11.73 -12.64 5.23
C ARG A 56 13.08 -12.72 4.54
N ILE A 57 13.83 -11.62 4.48
CA ILE A 57 15.14 -11.59 3.80
C ILE A 57 16.29 -12.05 4.71
N LEU A 58 16.12 -12.04 6.03
CA LEU A 58 17.10 -12.46 7.04
C LEU A 58 16.46 -13.42 8.06
N PRO A 59 15.94 -14.58 7.62
CA PRO A 59 15.10 -15.44 8.45
C PRO A 59 15.84 -16.15 9.59
N ASP A 60 17.16 -16.15 9.58
CA ASP A 60 18.05 -16.77 10.56
C ASP A 60 18.52 -15.85 11.68
N LEU A 61 18.13 -14.57 11.65
CA LEU A 61 18.42 -13.64 12.74
C LEU A 61 17.44 -13.82 13.91
N ASP A 62 17.97 -13.65 15.10
CA ASP A 62 17.15 -13.51 16.30
C ASP A 62 16.42 -12.14 16.36
N ASN A 63 15.59 -11.94 17.36
CA ASN A 63 14.81 -10.70 17.50
C ASN A 63 15.69 -9.45 17.56
N ASP A 64 16.81 -9.49 18.26
CA ASP A 64 17.72 -8.33 18.38
C ASP A 64 18.41 -8.03 17.05
N GLY A 65 18.81 -9.08 16.32
CA GLY A 65 19.33 -8.97 14.96
C GLY A 65 18.33 -8.37 13.97
N ILE A 66 17.07 -8.80 14.03
CA ILE A 66 15.97 -8.26 13.21
C ILE A 66 15.74 -6.76 13.51
N GLU A 67 15.68 -6.36 14.78
CA GLU A 67 15.49 -4.94 15.13
C GLU A 67 16.67 -4.08 14.66
N LYS A 68 17.90 -4.58 14.77
CA LYS A 68 19.09 -3.90 14.23
C LYS A 68 19.02 -3.76 12.70
N ALA A 69 18.75 -4.84 11.99
CA ALA A 69 18.63 -4.84 10.54
C ALA A 69 17.47 -3.93 10.07
N LEU A 70 16.36 -3.90 10.80
CA LEU A 70 15.24 -3.02 10.54
C LEU A 70 15.61 -1.53 10.68
N ALA A 71 16.39 -1.18 11.70
CA ALA A 71 16.87 0.19 11.88
C ALA A 71 17.77 0.61 10.69
N GLU A 72 18.72 -0.24 10.30
CA GLU A 72 19.60 -0.01 9.15
C GLU A 72 18.80 0.11 7.85
N TYR A 73 17.84 -0.78 7.62
CA TYR A 73 16.94 -0.70 6.47
C TYR A 73 16.19 0.63 6.40
N LYS A 74 15.63 1.10 7.51
CA LYS A 74 14.91 2.38 7.57
C LYS A 74 15.80 3.56 7.18
N GLU A 75 17.05 3.57 7.62
CA GLU A 75 18.02 4.62 7.23
C GLU A 75 18.38 4.58 5.75
N ILE A 76 18.60 3.39 5.20
CA ILE A 76 18.92 3.17 3.79
C ILE A 76 17.72 3.59 2.93
N TYR A 77 16.54 3.08 3.25
CA TYR A 77 15.32 3.35 2.50
C TYR A 77 14.94 4.84 2.54
N ALA A 78 15.13 5.52 3.67
CA ALA A 78 14.86 6.95 3.78
C ALA A 78 15.67 7.81 2.78
N LYS A 79 16.85 7.35 2.38
CA LYS A 79 17.71 8.01 1.38
C LYS A 79 17.29 7.68 -0.06
N ARG A 80 16.62 6.54 -0.29
CA ARG A 80 16.21 6.05 -1.61
C ARG A 80 14.73 6.25 -1.91
N LEU A 81 13.96 6.73 -0.97
CA LEU A 81 12.50 6.75 -0.91
C LEU A 81 11.79 7.17 -2.20
N LEU A 82 12.43 8.00 -3.03
CA LEU A 82 11.89 8.60 -4.25
C LEU A 82 12.89 8.55 -5.42
N ASN A 83 13.86 7.65 -5.40
CA ASN A 83 14.85 7.57 -6.48
C ASN A 83 14.21 7.01 -7.78
N LYS A 84 13.40 5.96 -7.64
CA LYS A 84 12.72 5.28 -8.75
C LYS A 84 11.20 5.21 -8.54
N THR A 85 10.74 5.52 -7.32
CA THR A 85 9.33 5.48 -6.93
C THR A 85 8.53 6.55 -7.69
N LYS A 86 7.45 6.14 -8.33
CA LYS A 86 6.55 7.01 -9.11
C LYS A 86 5.11 6.48 -9.05
N PRO A 87 4.09 7.34 -9.28
CA PRO A 87 2.73 6.87 -9.48
C PRO A 87 2.65 5.90 -10.68
N TYR A 88 1.71 4.95 -10.62
CA TYR A 88 1.36 4.18 -11.81
C TYR A 88 0.65 5.04 -12.85
N ASP A 89 0.73 4.65 -14.12
CA ASP A 89 0.06 5.33 -15.21
C ASP A 89 -1.47 5.30 -15.00
N GLY A 90 -2.14 6.42 -15.24
CA GLY A 90 -3.58 6.58 -15.04
C GLY A 90 -4.03 6.92 -13.61
N ILE A 91 -3.14 6.88 -12.62
CA ILE A 91 -3.48 7.22 -11.21
C ILE A 91 -3.86 8.69 -11.08
N ALA A 92 -3.13 9.60 -11.71
CA ALA A 92 -3.43 11.03 -11.62
C ALA A 92 -4.82 11.34 -12.17
N GLU A 93 -5.15 10.78 -13.33
CA GLU A 93 -6.43 10.93 -14.00
C GLU A 93 -7.58 10.35 -13.15
N MET A 94 -7.39 9.18 -12.57
CA MET A 94 -8.37 8.55 -11.69
C MET A 94 -8.65 9.43 -10.44
N LEU A 95 -7.62 9.93 -9.77
CA LEU A 95 -7.75 10.77 -8.59
C LEU A 95 -8.46 12.10 -8.93
N GLU A 96 -8.15 12.71 -10.07
CA GLU A 96 -8.84 13.90 -10.55
C GLU A 96 -10.31 13.64 -10.83
N GLU A 97 -10.65 12.51 -11.44
CA GLU A 97 -12.03 12.16 -11.76
C GLU A 97 -12.83 11.86 -10.48
N LEU A 98 -12.24 11.18 -9.49
CA LEU A 98 -12.87 11.00 -8.17
C LEU A 98 -13.20 12.35 -7.52
N LYS A 99 -12.26 13.30 -7.55
CA LYS A 99 -12.48 14.66 -7.04
C LYS A 99 -13.59 15.41 -7.77
N LYS A 100 -13.61 15.36 -9.10
CA LYS A 100 -14.65 15.98 -9.92
C LYS A 100 -16.04 15.45 -9.55
N ARG A 101 -16.14 14.17 -9.20
CA ARG A 101 -17.39 13.54 -8.73
C ARG A 101 -17.69 13.78 -7.25
N GLY A 102 -16.84 14.50 -6.52
CA GLY A 102 -17.02 14.78 -5.10
C GLY A 102 -16.80 13.56 -4.19
N ILE A 103 -16.11 12.52 -4.69
CA ILE A 103 -15.80 11.30 -3.94
C ILE A 103 -14.65 11.60 -3.00
N LYS A 104 -14.79 11.17 -1.74
CA LYS A 104 -13.75 11.30 -0.73
C LYS A 104 -12.61 10.33 -1.00
N ILE A 105 -11.37 10.78 -0.85
CA ILE A 105 -10.18 9.99 -1.18
C ILE A 105 -9.35 9.78 0.07
N GLY A 106 -9.14 8.51 0.44
CA GLY A 106 -8.31 8.11 1.58
C GLY A 106 -7.13 7.25 1.19
N VAL A 107 -6.09 7.21 2.03
CA VAL A 107 -4.98 6.26 1.92
C VAL A 107 -4.79 5.52 3.24
N CYS A 108 -4.67 4.17 3.17
CA CYS A 108 -4.35 3.32 4.30
C CYS A 108 -3.27 2.31 3.92
N THR A 109 -2.07 2.45 4.50
CA THR A 109 -0.91 1.64 4.12
C THR A 109 -0.15 1.08 5.33
N ASN A 110 0.48 -0.09 5.15
CA ASN A 110 1.42 -0.67 6.13
C ASN A 110 2.81 -0.01 6.08
N LYS A 111 3.05 0.88 5.11
CA LYS A 111 4.25 1.70 5.06
C LYS A 111 4.30 2.62 6.28
N HIS A 112 5.48 2.79 6.89
CA HIS A 112 5.64 3.68 8.05
C HIS A 112 5.15 5.10 7.75
N MET A 113 4.41 5.70 8.69
CA MET A 113 3.72 6.99 8.50
C MET A 113 4.62 8.09 7.93
N SER A 114 5.83 8.26 8.48
CA SER A 114 6.75 9.32 8.02
C SER A 114 7.24 9.12 6.58
N ALA A 115 7.32 7.88 6.10
CA ALA A 115 7.68 7.58 4.71
C ALA A 115 6.48 7.83 3.79
N ALA A 116 5.28 7.41 4.22
CA ALA A 116 4.04 7.66 3.47
C ALA A 116 3.80 9.18 3.29
N GLU A 117 3.91 9.98 4.36
CA GLU A 117 3.77 11.44 4.30
C GLU A 117 4.73 12.09 3.29
N LYS A 118 6.01 11.70 3.33
CA LYS A 118 7.02 12.23 2.40
C LYS A 118 6.68 11.89 0.93
N ILE A 119 6.27 10.65 0.68
CA ILE A 119 5.90 10.19 -0.66
C ILE A 119 4.65 10.93 -1.15
N LEU A 120 3.58 10.94 -0.36
CA LEU A 120 2.34 11.59 -0.73
C LEU A 120 2.56 13.08 -1.00
N GLY A 121 3.28 13.79 -0.14
CA GLY A 121 3.57 15.21 -0.29
C GLY A 121 4.52 15.57 -1.44
N LYS A 122 5.27 14.59 -1.98
CA LYS A 122 6.19 14.83 -3.12
C LYS A 122 5.61 14.41 -4.46
N LEU A 123 4.81 13.36 -4.49
CA LEU A 123 4.29 12.78 -5.74
C LEU A 123 2.87 13.26 -6.09
N PHE A 124 2.14 13.82 -5.13
CA PHE A 124 0.77 14.26 -5.34
C PHE A 124 0.59 15.71 -4.87
N SER A 125 -0.31 16.43 -5.51
CA SER A 125 -0.63 17.81 -5.15
C SER A 125 -1.27 17.88 -3.76
N GLU A 126 -1.04 18.99 -3.05
CA GLU A 126 -1.70 19.25 -1.78
C GLU A 126 -3.24 19.15 -1.91
N GLY A 127 -3.88 18.55 -0.92
CA GLY A 127 -5.32 18.33 -0.93
C GLY A 127 -5.79 17.25 -1.92
N THR A 128 -4.90 16.40 -2.48
CA THR A 128 -5.30 15.23 -3.29
C THR A 128 -6.04 14.21 -2.44
N PHE A 129 -5.59 13.97 -1.23
CA PHE A 129 -6.20 13.03 -0.29
C PHE A 129 -6.90 13.78 0.84
N ASP A 130 -8.15 13.40 1.16
CA ASP A 130 -8.92 13.97 2.28
C ASP A 130 -8.44 13.43 3.63
N ALA A 131 -7.92 12.19 3.65
CA ALA A 131 -7.31 11.57 4.83
C ALA A 131 -6.28 10.51 4.43
N TYR A 132 -5.27 10.30 5.26
CA TYR A 132 -4.32 9.20 5.07
C TYR A 132 -3.76 8.69 6.40
N VAL A 133 -3.35 7.43 6.41
CA VAL A 133 -2.69 6.80 7.54
C VAL A 133 -1.66 5.78 7.07
N GLY A 134 -0.49 5.81 7.71
CA GLY A 134 0.54 4.78 7.57
C GLY A 134 0.70 3.95 8.85
N GLY A 135 1.61 2.98 8.81
CA GLY A 135 1.97 2.18 9.98
C GLY A 135 2.51 3.05 11.12
N ARG A 136 1.97 2.84 12.32
CA ARG A 136 2.31 3.56 13.57
C ARG A 136 2.60 2.56 14.68
N GLN A 137 3.48 2.96 15.60
CA GLN A 137 3.77 2.13 16.77
C GLN A 137 2.51 1.92 17.64
N GLY A 138 2.29 0.70 18.08
CA GLY A 138 1.16 0.35 18.95
C GLY A 138 -0.20 0.21 18.24
N VAL A 139 -0.24 0.40 16.92
CA VAL A 139 -1.46 0.18 16.11
C VAL A 139 -1.22 -1.03 15.20
N PRO A 140 -2.13 -2.01 15.18
CA PRO A 140 -2.01 -3.16 14.30
C PRO A 140 -1.89 -2.76 12.82
N HIS A 141 -1.12 -3.55 12.08
CA HIS A 141 -1.02 -3.43 10.62
C HIS A 141 -2.23 -4.06 9.93
N LYS A 142 -2.53 -3.66 8.69
CA LYS A 142 -3.41 -4.42 7.80
C LYS A 142 -3.00 -5.89 7.81
N PRO A 143 -3.92 -6.86 7.87
CA PRO A 143 -5.37 -6.73 7.60
C PRO A 143 -6.25 -6.33 8.80
N ASP A 144 -5.69 -5.90 9.93
CA ASP A 144 -6.50 -5.31 11.00
C ASP A 144 -7.17 -4.02 10.49
N PRO A 145 -8.51 -3.86 10.69
CA PRO A 145 -9.27 -2.77 10.11
C PRO A 145 -9.11 -1.42 10.84
N ALA A 146 -8.43 -1.36 11.98
CA ALA A 146 -8.36 -0.17 12.84
C ALA A 146 -7.89 1.09 12.11
N ASN A 147 -6.87 0.97 11.25
CA ASN A 147 -6.39 2.10 10.47
C ASN A 147 -7.38 2.54 9.38
N VAL A 148 -8.13 1.61 8.78
CA VAL A 148 -9.18 1.97 7.81
C VAL A 148 -10.31 2.69 8.52
N PHE A 149 -10.79 2.20 9.65
CA PHE A 149 -11.83 2.90 10.44
C PHE A 149 -11.40 4.31 10.83
N TYR A 150 -10.13 4.50 11.19
CA TYR A 150 -9.59 5.84 11.44
C TYR A 150 -9.70 6.75 10.19
N VAL A 151 -9.38 6.25 9.00
CA VAL A 151 -9.52 6.99 7.75
C VAL A 151 -10.99 7.30 7.48
N LEU A 152 -11.88 6.32 7.60
CA LEU A 152 -13.32 6.48 7.35
C LEU A 152 -13.97 7.53 8.29
N GLU A 153 -13.56 7.54 9.56
CA GLU A 153 -13.97 8.56 10.52
C GLU A 153 -13.59 9.97 10.05
N LYS A 154 -12.37 10.16 9.56
CA LYS A 154 -11.90 11.45 9.01
C LYS A 154 -12.64 11.86 7.74
N LEU A 155 -12.98 10.87 6.90
CA LEU A 155 -13.75 11.11 5.67
C LEU A 155 -15.25 11.37 5.95
N GLY A 156 -15.75 11.00 7.12
CA GLY A 156 -17.17 11.10 7.48
C GLY A 156 -18.06 10.14 6.69
N VAL A 157 -17.55 8.94 6.33
CA VAL A 157 -18.25 7.93 5.54
C VAL A 157 -18.29 6.59 6.27
N LYS A 158 -19.24 5.74 5.89
CA LYS A 158 -19.39 4.40 6.43
C LYS A 158 -18.64 3.37 5.59
N PRO A 159 -18.28 2.22 6.17
CA PRO A 159 -17.64 1.13 5.43
C PRO A 159 -18.40 0.71 4.16
N GLU A 160 -19.71 0.50 4.27
CA GLU A 160 -20.57 0.09 3.16
C GLU A 160 -20.71 1.15 2.04
N GLU A 161 -20.29 2.38 2.30
CA GLU A 161 -20.24 3.47 1.33
C GLU A 161 -18.83 3.65 0.72
N THR A 162 -17.91 2.73 1.03
CA THR A 162 -16.49 2.84 0.68
C THR A 162 -16.04 1.72 -0.24
N VAL A 163 -15.22 2.08 -1.21
CA VAL A 163 -14.45 1.16 -2.03
C VAL A 163 -13.03 1.11 -1.51
N TYR A 164 -12.47 -0.07 -1.25
CA TYR A 164 -11.09 -0.25 -0.85
C TYR A 164 -10.29 -0.86 -2.00
N LEU A 165 -9.23 -0.18 -2.44
CA LEU A 165 -8.40 -0.61 -3.56
C LEU A 165 -7.02 -1.05 -3.05
N GLY A 166 -6.58 -2.22 -3.49
CA GLY A 166 -5.26 -2.76 -3.14
C GLY A 166 -4.79 -3.84 -4.10
N ASP A 167 -3.51 -4.18 -4.02
CA ASP A 167 -2.84 -5.10 -4.93
C ASP A 167 -2.40 -6.41 -4.27
N THR A 168 -2.75 -6.64 -3.00
CA THR A 168 -2.33 -7.84 -2.25
C THR A 168 -3.51 -8.51 -1.53
N SER A 169 -3.30 -9.78 -1.11
CA SER A 169 -4.23 -10.51 -0.23
C SER A 169 -4.54 -9.74 1.04
N VAL A 170 -3.54 -9.05 1.61
CA VAL A 170 -3.70 -8.22 2.82
C VAL A 170 -4.73 -7.13 2.60
N ASP A 171 -4.79 -6.55 1.41
CA ASP A 171 -5.75 -5.49 1.07
C ASP A 171 -7.16 -6.03 0.94
N MET A 172 -7.32 -7.17 0.30
CA MET A 172 -8.63 -7.84 0.15
C MET A 172 -9.19 -8.24 1.52
N GLU A 173 -8.36 -8.83 2.37
CA GLU A 173 -8.72 -9.16 3.75
C GLU A 173 -9.07 -7.88 4.56
N THR A 174 -8.32 -6.79 4.37
CA THR A 174 -8.59 -5.50 5.02
C THR A 174 -9.95 -4.94 4.60
N ALA A 175 -10.28 -4.98 3.31
CA ALA A 175 -11.58 -4.55 2.79
C ALA A 175 -12.72 -5.34 3.44
N HIS A 176 -12.62 -6.66 3.49
CA HIS A 176 -13.61 -7.53 4.12
C HIS A 176 -13.74 -7.29 5.63
N ASN A 177 -12.62 -7.19 6.34
CA ASN A 177 -12.61 -6.93 7.79
C ASN A 177 -13.21 -5.57 8.14
N THR A 178 -13.21 -4.66 7.18
CA THR A 178 -13.82 -3.32 7.32
C THR A 178 -15.29 -3.32 6.91
N GLY A 179 -15.70 -4.17 5.97
CA GLY A 179 -17.02 -4.15 5.31
C GLY A 179 -17.08 -3.18 4.11
N ALA A 180 -15.94 -2.82 3.53
CA ALA A 180 -15.82 -2.04 2.30
C ALA A 180 -15.83 -2.97 1.08
N LEU A 181 -16.20 -2.45 -0.11
CA LEU A 181 -16.08 -3.18 -1.37
C LEU A 181 -14.61 -3.44 -1.70
N ALA A 182 -14.23 -4.70 -1.87
CA ALA A 182 -12.87 -5.11 -2.19
C ALA A 182 -12.58 -5.02 -3.71
N VAL A 183 -11.73 -4.07 -4.09
CA VAL A 183 -11.27 -3.91 -5.48
C VAL A 183 -9.79 -4.26 -5.58
N GLY A 184 -9.50 -5.36 -6.27
CA GLY A 184 -8.13 -5.78 -6.59
C GLY A 184 -7.59 -5.04 -7.82
N VAL A 185 -6.37 -4.51 -7.73
CA VAL A 185 -5.68 -3.88 -8.85
C VAL A 185 -4.59 -4.81 -9.37
N THR A 186 -4.59 -5.12 -10.68
CA THR A 186 -3.70 -6.15 -11.24
C THR A 186 -2.37 -5.62 -11.76
N TRP A 187 -2.14 -4.31 -11.74
CA TRP A 187 -0.85 -3.69 -12.10
C TRP A 187 0.19 -3.72 -10.97
N GLY A 188 -0.20 -4.17 -9.76
CA GLY A 188 0.62 -4.16 -8.55
C GLY A 188 1.57 -5.34 -8.41
N PHE A 189 1.83 -5.76 -7.18
CA PHE A 189 2.85 -6.75 -6.85
C PHE A 189 2.36 -8.20 -6.92
N ARG A 190 1.05 -8.45 -6.77
CA ARG A 190 0.48 -9.79 -6.73
C ARG A 190 -0.28 -10.14 -8.01
N SER A 191 -0.42 -11.45 -8.22
CA SER A 191 -1.15 -11.97 -9.37
C SER A 191 -2.65 -11.79 -9.22
N GLU A 192 -3.35 -11.69 -10.36
CA GLU A 192 -4.81 -11.71 -10.42
C GLU A 192 -5.41 -12.92 -9.67
N LYS A 193 -4.79 -14.09 -9.81
CA LYS A 193 -5.19 -15.31 -9.12
C LYS A 193 -5.20 -15.13 -7.61
N GLU A 194 -4.13 -14.58 -7.03
CA GLU A 194 -4.04 -14.32 -5.59
C GLU A 194 -5.13 -13.36 -5.12
N LEU A 195 -5.41 -12.30 -5.88
CA LEU A 195 -6.45 -11.33 -5.56
C LEU A 195 -7.84 -11.99 -5.54
N ILE A 196 -8.15 -12.83 -6.54
CA ILE A 196 -9.41 -13.57 -6.60
C ILE A 196 -9.53 -14.53 -5.40
N GLU A 197 -8.50 -15.32 -5.16
CA GLU A 197 -8.48 -16.30 -4.05
C GLU A 197 -8.57 -15.62 -2.68
N SER A 198 -8.13 -14.37 -2.56
CA SER A 198 -8.23 -13.54 -1.35
C SER A 198 -9.52 -12.74 -1.25
N GLY A 199 -10.43 -12.90 -2.21
CA GLY A 199 -11.78 -12.36 -2.17
C GLY A 199 -11.97 -10.99 -2.84
N ALA A 200 -11.14 -10.62 -3.83
CA ALA A 200 -11.45 -9.45 -4.65
C ALA A 200 -12.83 -9.59 -5.29
N GLU A 201 -13.73 -8.65 -5.00
CA GLU A 201 -15.09 -8.63 -5.57
C GLU A 201 -15.08 -8.02 -6.97
N ILE A 202 -14.17 -7.11 -7.22
CA ILE A 202 -13.93 -6.49 -8.52
C ILE A 202 -12.44 -6.49 -8.80
N LEU A 203 -12.05 -6.76 -10.05
CA LEU A 203 -10.68 -6.57 -10.53
C LEU A 203 -10.65 -5.48 -11.57
N ILE A 204 -9.61 -4.63 -11.49
CA ILE A 204 -9.31 -3.62 -12.50
C ILE A 204 -7.86 -3.74 -12.95
N SER A 205 -7.63 -3.62 -14.26
CA SER A 205 -6.30 -3.68 -14.88
C SER A 205 -5.75 -2.31 -15.29
N HIS A 206 -6.61 -1.31 -15.27
CA HIS A 206 -6.26 0.10 -15.48
C HIS A 206 -7.07 0.99 -14.52
N PRO A 207 -6.46 2.07 -13.95
CA PRO A 207 -7.15 2.91 -12.97
C PRO A 207 -8.52 3.44 -13.40
N MET A 208 -8.68 3.79 -14.67
CA MET A 208 -9.94 4.35 -15.18
C MET A 208 -11.09 3.32 -15.29
N GLU A 209 -10.79 2.01 -15.29
CA GLU A 209 -11.82 0.96 -15.23
C GLU A 209 -12.65 1.02 -13.93
N LEU A 210 -12.12 1.71 -12.90
CA LEU A 210 -12.86 1.93 -11.66
C LEU A 210 -14.24 2.53 -11.91
N PHE A 211 -14.34 3.48 -12.83
CA PHE A 211 -15.59 4.19 -13.13
C PHE A 211 -16.56 3.42 -14.04
N GLU A 212 -16.08 2.36 -14.66
CA GLU A 212 -16.88 1.45 -15.46
C GLU A 212 -17.51 0.34 -14.59
N LYS A 213 -16.75 -0.11 -13.57
CA LYS A 213 -17.08 -1.27 -12.74
C LYS A 213 -17.70 -0.89 -11.39
N VAL A 214 -17.47 0.34 -10.92
CA VAL A 214 -17.97 0.85 -9.64
C VAL A 214 -18.88 2.06 -9.85
N ARG A 215 -20.01 2.06 -9.17
CA ARG A 215 -20.95 3.20 -9.22
C ARG A 215 -20.75 4.13 -8.02
N PHE A 216 -20.20 5.27 -8.31
CA PHE A 216 -20.04 6.37 -7.36
C PHE A 216 -21.24 7.32 -7.38
#